data_b69aaa8d3ae5efde80ba3e7f85d6b125
#
_entry.id   b69aaa8d3ae5efde80ba3e7f85d6b125
#
_cell.length_a   1.000
_cell.length_b   1.000
_cell.length_c   1.000
_cell.angle_alpha   90.00
_cell.angle_beta   90.00
_cell.angle_gamma   90.00
#
_symmetry.space_group_name_H-M   'P 1'
#
loop_
_entity.id
_entity.type
_entity.pdbx_description
1 polymer ?
#
loop_
_entity_poly.entity_id
_entity_poly.type
_entity_poly.pdbx_seq_one_letter_code
_entity_poly.pdbx_strand_id
1 'polypeptide(L)'
;KADVFIFLDNVKVEKSSWQMRNRLKTITNKEDGEVWFRIPTKNIHSDTKINEVIIDNSVNWKHKHKTIFENNYGEKFPDIKFLNKIYDKDWNKLVDFNIEFIEKCCEFLKIKTELKKASSLNAEGKKSNLLLNLCLELSATHYLSTIGAKNYLEKDKNLFKSNDIKIIYHEYKHPIYKQKGKKFISNLSILDLLFNENMNAVNIFNSK
;
A
#
# COMPACT_ATOMS: atom_id res chain seq x y z
N LYS A 1 -10.55 -4.45 -7.94
CA LYS A 1 -11.84 -3.93 -8.43
C LYS A 1 -11.69 -2.81 -9.48
N ALA A 2 -10.47 -2.42 -9.80
CA ALA A 2 -10.17 -1.48 -10.89
C ALA A 2 -9.38 -2.23 -11.97
N ASP A 3 -9.52 -1.81 -13.23
CA ASP A 3 -8.77 -2.37 -14.34
C ASP A 3 -7.32 -1.89 -14.30
N VAL A 4 -7.12 -0.62 -13.94
CA VAL A 4 -5.81 0.03 -13.77
C VAL A 4 -5.72 0.66 -12.39
N PHE A 5 -4.58 0.49 -11.73
CA PHE A 5 -4.22 1.19 -10.49
C PHE A 5 -2.99 2.07 -10.75
N ILE A 6 -3.07 3.33 -10.35
CA ILE A 6 -1.99 4.29 -10.57
C ILE A 6 -1.32 4.63 -9.23
N PHE A 7 -0.03 4.38 -9.15
CA PHE A 7 0.80 4.91 -8.06
C PHE A 7 1.05 6.40 -8.30
N LEU A 8 0.51 7.26 -7.44
CA LEU A 8 0.74 8.70 -7.48
C LEU A 8 2.13 9.03 -6.92
N ASP A 9 3.17 8.61 -7.61
CA ASP A 9 4.57 8.71 -7.18
C ASP A 9 5.18 10.10 -7.36
N ASN A 10 4.58 10.94 -8.20
CA ASN A 10 5.02 12.30 -8.55
C ASN A 10 4.35 13.41 -7.72
N VAL A 11 3.58 13.07 -6.68
CA VAL A 11 2.97 14.04 -5.75
C VAL A 11 3.81 14.18 -4.48
N LYS A 12 3.55 15.25 -3.70
CA LYS A 12 4.25 15.49 -2.44
C LYS A 12 4.02 14.35 -1.44
N VAL A 13 5.10 13.97 -0.75
CA VAL A 13 5.04 13.00 0.34
C VAL A 13 4.57 13.68 1.63
N GLU A 14 3.72 12.99 2.38
CA GLU A 14 3.36 13.41 3.73
C GLU A 14 4.31 12.78 4.75
N LYS A 15 4.84 13.59 5.67
CA LYS A 15 5.71 13.11 6.75
C LYS A 15 4.95 12.08 7.61
N SER A 16 5.62 10.99 7.96
CA SER A 16 5.04 9.91 8.77
C SER A 16 3.82 9.22 8.14
N SER A 17 3.73 9.24 6.82
CA SER A 17 2.65 8.57 6.08
C SER A 17 2.72 7.04 6.16
N TRP A 18 1.65 6.38 5.75
CA TRP A 18 1.59 4.93 5.58
C TRP A 18 2.56 4.39 4.52
N GLN A 19 3.11 5.24 3.66
CA GLN A 19 4.14 4.87 2.69
C GLN A 19 5.46 4.47 3.36
N MET A 20 5.73 4.97 4.58
CA MET A 20 6.98 4.73 5.30
C MET A 20 6.84 3.70 6.41
N ARG A 21 5.64 3.37 6.84
CA ARG A 21 5.40 2.52 8.00
C ARG A 21 4.13 1.71 7.87
N ASN A 22 4.11 0.60 8.56
CA ASN A 22 2.91 -0.21 8.71
C ASN A 22 2.95 -0.91 10.08
N ARG A 23 1.94 -1.70 10.40
CA ARG A 23 1.81 -2.39 11.68
C ARG A 23 1.39 -3.84 11.49
N LEU A 24 1.83 -4.66 12.41
CA LEU A 24 1.55 -6.07 12.51
C LEU A 24 0.98 -6.39 13.89
N LYS A 25 0.33 -7.53 14.01
CA LYS A 25 -0.11 -8.01 15.30
C LYS A 25 1.06 -8.49 16.14
N THR A 26 1.03 -8.15 17.42
CA THR A 26 1.96 -8.67 18.43
C THR A 26 1.21 -9.14 19.67
N ILE A 27 1.85 -9.99 20.45
CA ILE A 27 1.36 -10.40 21.78
C ILE A 27 2.45 -10.10 22.78
N THR A 28 2.20 -9.14 23.66
CA THR A 28 3.14 -8.73 24.70
C THR A 28 2.47 -8.92 26.07
N ASN A 29 3.15 -9.60 27.00
CA ASN A 29 2.60 -9.90 28.34
C ASN A 29 1.22 -10.58 28.31
N LYS A 30 0.98 -11.47 27.34
CA LYS A 30 -0.29 -12.17 27.07
C LYS A 30 -1.44 -11.26 26.61
N GLU A 31 -1.16 -10.02 26.26
CA GLU A 31 -2.12 -9.08 25.70
C GLU A 31 -1.92 -8.90 24.19
N ASP A 32 -3.02 -8.85 23.46
CA ASP A 32 -3.03 -8.58 22.02
C ASP A 32 -2.77 -7.09 21.77
N GLY A 33 -1.82 -6.79 20.91
CA GLY A 33 -1.42 -5.44 20.55
C GLY A 33 -0.91 -5.33 19.10
N GLU A 34 -0.34 -4.18 18.81
CA GLU A 34 0.22 -3.86 17.49
C GLU A 34 1.70 -3.49 17.63
N VAL A 35 2.51 -3.92 16.68
CA VAL A 35 3.90 -3.50 16.54
C VAL A 35 4.09 -2.74 15.24
N TRP A 36 4.69 -1.56 15.32
CA TRP A 36 5.01 -0.74 14.17
C TRP A 36 6.36 -1.15 13.58
N PHE A 37 6.44 -1.20 12.27
CA PHE A 37 7.69 -1.29 11.52
C PHE A 37 7.76 -0.16 10.50
N ARG A 38 8.94 0.42 10.34
CA ARG A 38 9.14 1.62 9.55
C ARG A 38 10.42 1.51 8.71
N ILE A 39 10.35 1.94 7.45
CA ILE A 39 11.50 2.19 6.61
C ILE A 39 12.00 3.60 6.93
N PRO A 40 13.23 3.76 7.45
CA PRO A 40 13.81 5.06 7.73
C PRO A 40 14.11 5.78 6.42
N THR A 41 13.92 7.09 6.42
CA THR A 41 14.18 7.93 5.25
C THR A 41 15.14 9.05 5.61
N LYS A 42 15.94 9.47 4.65
CA LYS A 42 16.73 10.70 4.77
C LYS A 42 15.79 11.91 4.89
N ASN A 43 16.35 13.08 5.10
CA ASN A 43 15.57 14.30 5.30
C ASN A 43 14.53 14.51 4.18
N ILE A 44 13.29 14.75 4.60
CA ILE A 44 12.16 15.06 3.72
C ILE A 44 11.85 16.55 3.88
N HIS A 45 11.96 17.30 2.80
CA HIS A 45 11.57 18.70 2.73
C HIS A 45 10.07 18.84 2.42
N SER A 46 9.53 20.04 2.53
CA SER A 46 8.09 20.31 2.38
C SER A 46 7.55 20.07 0.96
N ASP A 47 8.42 20.04 -0.04
CA ASP A 47 8.12 19.88 -1.45
C ASP A 47 8.60 18.55 -2.04
N THR A 48 9.28 17.73 -1.25
CA THR A 48 9.77 16.41 -1.68
C THR A 48 8.63 15.56 -2.23
N LYS A 49 8.80 15.02 -3.42
CA LYS A 49 7.86 14.08 -4.04
C LYS A 49 8.10 12.64 -3.55
N ILE A 50 7.09 11.78 -3.66
CA ILE A 50 7.18 10.38 -3.24
C ILE A 50 8.34 9.66 -3.96
N ASN A 51 8.52 9.89 -5.27
CA ASN A 51 9.58 9.28 -6.08
C ASN A 51 10.99 9.87 -5.84
N GLU A 52 11.11 10.85 -4.97
CA GLU A 52 12.38 11.46 -4.57
C GLU A 52 12.83 11.00 -3.17
N VAL A 53 11.97 10.33 -2.41
CA VAL A 53 12.27 9.92 -1.03
C VAL A 53 13.35 8.84 -1.03
N ILE A 54 14.46 9.14 -0.35
CA ILE A 54 15.62 8.26 -0.21
C ILE A 54 15.54 7.48 1.10
N ILE A 55 15.77 6.19 1.05
CA ILE A 55 15.87 5.32 2.23
C ILE A 55 17.19 5.63 2.97
N ASP A 56 17.13 5.73 4.29
CA ASP A 56 18.31 5.84 5.13
C ASP A 56 18.87 4.45 5.46
N ASN A 57 19.79 4.00 4.62
CA ASN A 57 20.46 2.71 4.79
C ASN A 57 21.58 2.70 5.84
N SER A 58 21.86 3.83 6.51
CA SER A 58 22.74 3.83 7.69
C SER A 58 22.12 3.10 8.88
N VAL A 59 20.80 2.96 8.87
CA VAL A 59 20.02 2.19 9.85
C VAL A 59 19.78 0.79 9.31
N ASN A 60 20.10 -0.25 10.07
CA ASN A 60 19.82 -1.64 9.68
C ASN A 60 18.34 -1.99 9.81
N TRP A 61 17.50 -1.31 9.03
CA TRP A 61 16.04 -1.44 9.07
C TRP A 61 15.55 -2.81 8.57
N LYS A 62 16.24 -3.40 7.60
CA LYS A 62 15.89 -4.73 7.07
C LYS A 62 15.98 -5.81 8.15
N HIS A 63 17.06 -5.79 8.92
CA HIS A 63 17.22 -6.71 10.06
C HIS A 63 16.17 -6.48 11.13
N LYS A 64 15.90 -5.22 11.49
CA LYS A 64 14.82 -4.89 12.45
C LYS A 64 13.47 -5.42 12.01
N HIS A 65 13.13 -5.30 10.72
CA HIS A 65 11.87 -5.84 10.18
C HIS A 65 11.85 -7.37 10.25
N LYS A 66 12.92 -8.05 9.81
CA LYS A 66 13.04 -9.52 9.89
C LYS A 66 12.86 -10.00 11.35
N THR A 67 13.51 -9.35 12.31
CA THR A 67 13.34 -9.66 13.74
C THR A 67 11.89 -9.49 14.22
N ILE A 68 11.20 -8.40 13.79
CA ILE A 68 9.78 -8.21 14.12
C ILE A 68 8.94 -9.35 13.53
N PHE A 69 9.20 -9.76 12.28
CA PHE A 69 8.45 -10.83 11.62
C PHE A 69 8.69 -12.18 12.33
N GLU A 70 9.92 -12.53 12.61
CA GLU A 70 10.32 -13.76 13.32
C GLU A 70 9.69 -13.83 14.72
N ASN A 71 9.82 -12.77 15.50
CA ASN A 71 9.27 -12.72 16.87
C ASN A 71 7.75 -12.86 16.91
N ASN A 72 7.04 -12.35 15.90
CA ASN A 72 5.58 -12.35 15.90
C ASN A 72 4.97 -13.52 15.13
N TYR A 73 5.65 -14.05 14.10
CA TYR A 73 5.09 -15.09 13.23
C TYR A 73 5.95 -16.36 13.16
N GLY A 74 7.16 -16.32 13.75
CA GLY A 74 8.04 -17.48 13.87
C GLY A 74 8.38 -18.10 12.53
N GLU A 75 8.27 -19.42 12.44
CA GLU A 75 8.59 -20.20 11.24
C GLU A 75 7.70 -19.89 10.01
N LYS A 76 6.58 -19.20 10.18
CA LYS A 76 5.70 -18.82 9.07
C LYS A 76 6.26 -17.72 8.17
N PHE A 77 7.23 -16.95 8.67
CA PHE A 77 7.87 -15.90 7.88
C PHE A 77 8.60 -16.44 6.64
N PRO A 78 9.40 -17.53 6.72
CA PRO A 78 10.09 -18.07 5.56
C PRO A 78 9.18 -18.60 4.45
N ASP A 79 7.92 -18.93 4.75
CA ASP A 79 6.97 -19.46 3.77
C ASP A 79 6.61 -18.44 2.68
N ILE A 80 6.77 -17.14 2.95
CA ILE A 80 6.53 -16.08 1.98
C ILE A 80 7.82 -15.76 1.21
N LYS A 81 8.19 -16.66 0.28
CA LYS A 81 9.47 -16.63 -0.43
C LYS A 81 9.80 -15.31 -1.14
N PHE A 82 8.80 -14.61 -1.69
CA PHE A 82 9.05 -13.34 -2.36
C PHE A 82 9.55 -12.26 -1.39
N LEU A 83 9.13 -12.33 -0.13
CA LEU A 83 9.51 -11.35 0.89
C LEU A 83 11.02 -11.39 1.15
N ASN A 84 11.60 -12.58 1.28
CA ASN A 84 13.06 -12.73 1.44
C ASN A 84 13.78 -12.09 0.25
N LYS A 85 13.34 -12.35 -0.99
CA LYS A 85 13.94 -11.77 -2.19
C LYS A 85 13.90 -10.24 -2.19
N ILE A 86 12.80 -9.63 -1.72
CA ILE A 86 12.68 -8.16 -1.60
C ILE A 86 13.65 -7.63 -0.53
N TYR A 87 13.74 -8.28 0.62
CA TYR A 87 14.58 -7.83 1.73
C TYR A 87 16.09 -8.09 1.49
N ASP A 88 16.46 -8.96 0.57
CA ASP A 88 17.84 -9.22 0.20
C ASP A 88 18.39 -8.23 -0.84
N LYS A 89 17.51 -7.50 -1.55
CA LYS A 89 17.89 -6.44 -2.49
C LYS A 89 18.35 -5.17 -1.78
N ASP A 90 19.20 -4.40 -2.46
CA ASP A 90 19.52 -3.04 -2.04
C ASP A 90 18.54 -2.03 -2.60
N TRP A 91 18.02 -1.19 -1.70
CA TRP A 91 17.03 -0.19 -2.03
C TRP A 91 17.55 1.21 -1.76
N ASN A 92 17.46 2.09 -2.74
CA ASN A 92 17.80 3.49 -2.60
C ASN A 92 16.55 4.36 -2.40
N LYS A 93 15.55 4.19 -3.25
CA LYS A 93 14.29 4.96 -3.18
C LYS A 93 13.19 4.17 -2.50
N LEU A 94 12.43 4.88 -1.65
CA LEU A 94 11.28 4.29 -0.95
C LEU A 94 10.19 3.82 -1.93
N VAL A 95 9.96 4.57 -3.01
CA VAL A 95 8.95 4.26 -4.01
C VAL A 95 9.24 2.94 -4.72
N ASP A 96 10.49 2.66 -5.05
CA ASP A 96 10.87 1.43 -5.75
C ASP A 96 10.65 0.20 -4.86
N PHE A 97 11.03 0.29 -3.57
CA PHE A 97 10.71 -0.75 -2.59
C PHE A 97 9.21 -0.97 -2.46
N ASN A 98 8.43 0.10 -2.29
CA ASN A 98 6.98 -0.01 -2.06
C ASN A 98 6.26 -0.58 -3.28
N ILE A 99 6.62 -0.15 -4.49
CA ILE A 99 5.99 -0.63 -5.72
C ILE A 99 6.29 -2.10 -5.91
N GLU A 100 7.56 -2.53 -5.85
CA GLU A 100 7.91 -3.95 -5.99
C GLU A 100 7.23 -4.80 -4.91
N PHE A 101 7.16 -4.30 -3.67
CA PHE A 101 6.47 -5.00 -2.60
C PHE A 101 4.97 -5.20 -2.91
N ILE A 102 4.28 -4.15 -3.39
CA ILE A 102 2.86 -4.22 -3.77
C ILE A 102 2.67 -5.15 -4.97
N GLU A 103 3.53 -5.07 -5.99
CA GLU A 103 3.50 -5.95 -7.16
C GLU A 103 3.61 -7.43 -6.75
N LYS A 104 4.56 -7.76 -5.87
CA LYS A 104 4.72 -9.13 -5.37
C LYS A 104 3.55 -9.60 -4.51
N CYS A 105 2.94 -8.72 -3.73
CA CYS A 105 1.69 -9.04 -3.03
C CYS A 105 0.53 -9.28 -4.02
N CYS A 106 0.41 -8.48 -5.08
CA CYS A 106 -0.59 -8.65 -6.13
C CYS A 106 -0.40 -9.99 -6.88
N GLU A 107 0.85 -10.32 -7.25
CA GLU A 107 1.18 -11.61 -7.86
C GLU A 107 0.78 -12.79 -6.94
N PHE A 108 1.16 -12.72 -5.66
CA PHE A 108 0.83 -13.76 -4.68
C PHE A 108 -0.68 -13.94 -4.51
N LEU A 109 -1.42 -12.83 -4.45
CA LEU A 109 -2.87 -12.80 -4.31
C LEU A 109 -3.65 -13.02 -5.62
N LYS A 110 -2.93 -13.22 -6.74
CA LYS A 110 -3.51 -13.41 -8.09
C LYS A 110 -4.37 -12.22 -8.55
N ILE A 111 -4.00 -11.00 -8.12
CA ILE A 111 -4.65 -9.77 -8.56
C ILE A 111 -4.14 -9.42 -9.97
N LYS A 112 -5.06 -9.21 -10.90
CA LYS A 112 -4.75 -8.94 -12.31
C LYS A 112 -4.85 -7.48 -12.72
N THR A 113 -5.11 -6.58 -11.77
CA THR A 113 -5.14 -5.13 -12.01
C THR A 113 -3.82 -4.65 -12.60
N GLU A 114 -3.86 -3.92 -13.70
CA GLU A 114 -2.67 -3.30 -14.28
C GLU A 114 -2.14 -2.22 -13.34
N LEU A 115 -0.82 -2.22 -13.09
CA LEU A 115 -0.17 -1.27 -12.19
C LEU A 115 0.68 -0.29 -12.98
N LYS A 116 0.45 1.02 -12.83
CA LYS A 116 1.18 2.09 -13.53
C LYS A 116 1.69 3.13 -12.54
N LYS A 117 2.79 3.81 -12.88
CA LYS A 117 3.28 5.00 -12.15
C LYS A 117 2.71 6.25 -12.81
N ALA A 118 2.25 7.22 -12.01
CA ALA A 118 1.82 8.51 -12.55
C ALA A 118 2.97 9.26 -13.25
N SER A 119 4.22 9.07 -12.78
CA SER A 119 5.41 9.64 -13.42
C SER A 119 5.73 9.07 -14.81
N SER A 120 5.14 7.96 -15.21
CA SER A 120 5.27 7.38 -16.56
C SER A 120 4.16 7.83 -17.52
N LEU A 121 3.24 8.66 -17.06
CA LEU A 121 2.14 9.24 -17.82
C LEU A 121 2.38 10.73 -18.03
N ASN A 122 1.71 11.32 -19.04
CA ASN A 122 1.84 12.73 -19.37
C ASN A 122 0.85 13.64 -18.62
N ALA A 123 0.03 13.05 -17.74
CA ALA A 123 -0.99 13.78 -17.00
C ALA A 123 -0.37 14.80 -16.05
N GLU A 124 -0.70 16.07 -16.24
CA GLU A 124 -0.28 17.19 -15.40
C GLU A 124 -1.42 17.69 -14.54
N GLY A 125 -1.10 18.56 -13.56
CA GLY A 125 -2.08 19.19 -12.70
C GLY A 125 -1.85 18.91 -11.22
N LYS A 126 -2.83 19.31 -10.40
CA LYS A 126 -2.80 19.11 -8.95
C LYS A 126 -4.19 18.68 -8.46
N LYS A 127 -4.23 17.93 -7.36
CA LYS A 127 -5.48 17.47 -6.74
C LYS A 127 -6.42 16.81 -7.75
N SER A 128 -7.70 17.23 -7.79
CA SER A 128 -8.73 16.65 -8.67
C SER A 128 -8.41 16.80 -10.16
N ASN A 129 -7.73 17.88 -10.57
CA ASN A 129 -7.31 18.06 -11.97
C ASN A 129 -6.29 17.00 -12.40
N LEU A 130 -5.31 16.66 -11.54
CA LEU A 130 -4.38 15.58 -11.84
C LEU A 130 -5.11 14.24 -11.97
N LEU A 131 -6.04 13.95 -11.05
CA LEU A 131 -6.82 12.70 -11.08
C LEU A 131 -7.68 12.61 -12.34
N LEU A 132 -8.32 13.73 -12.74
CA LEU A 132 -9.07 13.78 -13.98
C LEU A 132 -8.18 13.54 -15.19
N ASN A 133 -7.02 14.24 -15.29
CA ASN A 133 -6.12 14.11 -16.44
C ASN A 133 -5.56 12.71 -16.57
N LEU A 134 -5.26 12.02 -15.44
CA LEU A 134 -4.89 10.60 -15.45
C LEU A 134 -6.03 9.72 -15.98
N CYS A 135 -7.28 9.99 -15.60
CA CYS A 135 -8.43 9.27 -16.12
C CYS A 135 -8.60 9.48 -17.64
N LEU A 136 -8.46 10.72 -18.11
CA LEU A 136 -8.57 11.07 -19.54
C LEU A 136 -7.48 10.39 -20.36
N GLU A 137 -6.23 10.45 -19.93
CA GLU A 137 -5.09 9.82 -20.62
C GLU A 137 -5.29 8.30 -20.77
N LEU A 138 -5.90 7.66 -19.76
CA LEU A 138 -6.21 6.23 -19.78
C LEU A 138 -7.57 5.89 -20.41
N SER A 139 -8.29 6.87 -20.96
CA SER A 139 -9.64 6.70 -21.51
C SER A 139 -10.60 6.03 -20.50
N ALA A 140 -10.44 6.33 -19.21
CA ALA A 140 -11.24 5.75 -18.15
C ALA A 140 -12.66 6.33 -18.15
N THR A 141 -13.66 5.48 -18.01
CA THR A 141 -15.07 5.87 -17.83
C THR A 141 -15.45 6.04 -16.36
N HIS A 142 -14.67 5.46 -15.46
CA HIS A 142 -14.91 5.48 -14.02
C HIS A 142 -13.64 5.78 -13.25
N TYR A 143 -13.76 6.62 -12.21
CA TYR A 143 -12.73 6.85 -11.21
C TYR A 143 -13.13 6.18 -9.91
N LEU A 144 -12.42 5.11 -9.53
CA LEU A 144 -12.62 4.40 -8.28
C LEU A 144 -11.81 5.06 -7.16
N SER A 145 -12.49 5.66 -6.20
CA SER A 145 -11.89 6.35 -5.07
C SER A 145 -12.21 5.70 -3.74
N THR A 146 -11.42 5.98 -2.72
CA THR A 146 -11.74 5.58 -1.35
C THR A 146 -12.82 6.49 -0.76
N ILE A 147 -13.60 5.98 0.21
CA ILE A 147 -14.61 6.77 0.91
C ILE A 147 -14.03 7.99 1.63
N GLY A 148 -12.77 7.90 2.11
CA GLY A 148 -12.07 9.00 2.78
C GLY A 148 -11.85 10.23 1.88
N ALA A 149 -11.83 10.07 0.56
CA ALA A 149 -11.69 11.16 -0.39
C ALA A 149 -13.01 11.84 -0.75
N LYS A 150 -14.15 11.30 -0.32
CA LYS A 150 -15.50 11.76 -0.73
C LYS A 150 -15.70 13.26 -0.51
N ASN A 151 -15.37 13.78 0.67
CA ASN A 151 -15.65 15.16 1.05
C ASN A 151 -15.00 16.20 0.12
N TYR A 152 -13.80 15.93 -0.40
CA TYR A 152 -13.17 16.86 -1.33
C TYR A 152 -13.57 16.59 -2.79
N LEU A 153 -13.77 15.33 -3.17
CA LEU A 153 -14.15 14.96 -4.54
C LEU A 153 -15.59 15.39 -4.88
N GLU A 154 -16.50 15.38 -3.92
CA GLU A 154 -17.89 15.90 -4.15
C GLU A 154 -17.88 17.38 -4.52
N LYS A 155 -16.92 18.18 -4.03
CA LYS A 155 -16.77 19.59 -4.42
C LYS A 155 -16.39 19.75 -5.89
N ASP A 156 -15.61 18.81 -6.40
CA ASP A 156 -15.09 18.82 -7.77
C ASP A 156 -15.85 17.83 -8.70
N LYS A 157 -16.99 17.30 -8.25
CA LYS A 157 -17.78 16.30 -8.97
C LYS A 157 -18.16 16.72 -10.38
N ASN A 158 -18.52 17.99 -10.57
CA ASN A 158 -18.91 18.51 -11.88
C ASN A 158 -17.74 18.47 -12.86
N LEU A 159 -16.50 18.60 -12.40
CA LEU A 159 -15.29 18.48 -13.22
C LEU A 159 -15.18 17.10 -13.88
N PHE A 160 -15.46 16.03 -13.14
CA PHE A 160 -15.46 14.66 -13.68
C PHE A 160 -16.69 14.42 -14.56
N LYS A 161 -17.86 14.87 -14.13
CA LYS A 161 -19.11 14.70 -14.88
C LYS A 161 -19.08 15.36 -16.25
N SER A 162 -18.52 16.57 -16.37
CA SER A 162 -18.40 17.27 -17.67
C SER A 162 -17.41 16.61 -18.64
N ASN A 163 -16.64 15.63 -18.19
CA ASN A 163 -15.73 14.81 -18.98
C ASN A 163 -16.19 13.35 -19.07
N ASP A 164 -17.47 13.07 -18.81
CA ASP A 164 -18.10 11.74 -18.87
C ASP A 164 -17.45 10.68 -17.97
N ILE A 165 -16.77 11.11 -16.88
CA ILE A 165 -16.17 10.23 -15.90
C ILE A 165 -17.04 10.13 -14.65
N LYS A 166 -17.44 8.92 -14.30
CA LYS A 166 -18.22 8.65 -13.10
C LYS A 166 -17.32 8.36 -11.91
N ILE A 167 -17.48 9.09 -10.80
CA ILE A 167 -16.80 8.79 -9.54
C ILE A 167 -17.55 7.68 -8.80
N ILE A 168 -16.83 6.62 -8.44
CA ILE A 168 -17.32 5.51 -7.61
C ILE A 168 -16.53 5.50 -6.31
N TYR A 169 -17.22 5.47 -5.16
CA TYR A 169 -16.58 5.35 -3.86
C TYR A 169 -16.56 3.90 -3.41
N HIS A 170 -15.36 3.37 -3.18
CA HIS A 170 -15.16 2.03 -2.68
C HIS A 170 -15.20 2.02 -1.15
N GLU A 171 -16.19 1.34 -0.61
CA GLU A 171 -16.24 1.03 0.81
C GLU A 171 -15.52 -0.31 1.06
N TYR A 172 -14.32 -0.22 1.63
CA TYR A 172 -13.53 -1.40 1.95
C TYR A 172 -14.06 -2.07 3.22
N LYS A 173 -14.45 -3.33 3.11
CA LYS A 173 -14.78 -4.17 4.27
C LYS A 173 -13.61 -5.12 4.54
N HIS A 174 -12.93 -4.90 5.67
CA HIS A 174 -11.78 -5.71 6.04
C HIS A 174 -12.21 -7.18 6.23
N PRO A 175 -11.51 -8.16 5.62
CA PRO A 175 -11.81 -9.57 5.83
C PRO A 175 -11.48 -9.99 7.27
N ILE A 176 -12.30 -10.88 7.81
CA ILE A 176 -11.99 -11.55 9.07
C ILE A 176 -11.26 -12.85 8.73
N TYR A 177 -10.12 -13.07 9.33
CA TYR A 177 -9.29 -14.26 9.19
C TYR A 177 -8.67 -14.65 10.53
N LYS A 178 -8.12 -15.84 10.61
CA LYS A 178 -7.52 -16.33 11.87
C LYS A 178 -6.23 -15.58 12.14
N GLN A 179 -6.20 -14.85 13.25
CA GLN A 179 -5.02 -14.20 13.80
C GLN A 179 -4.52 -14.92 15.06
N LYS A 180 -3.26 -14.74 15.37
CA LYS A 180 -2.66 -15.10 16.65
C LYS A 180 -3.36 -14.37 17.81
N GLY A 181 -3.48 -14.97 18.99
CA GLY A 181 -4.05 -14.36 20.18
C GLY A 181 -5.57 -14.45 20.26
N LYS A 182 -6.17 -13.61 21.11
CA LYS A 182 -7.58 -13.68 21.49
C LYS A 182 -8.47 -12.68 20.75
N LYS A 183 -7.93 -11.49 20.43
CA LYS A 183 -8.68 -10.40 19.79
C LYS A 183 -8.31 -10.27 18.32
N PHE A 184 -9.28 -10.09 17.45
CA PHE A 184 -9.04 -9.72 16.06
C PHE A 184 -8.69 -8.23 15.98
N ILE A 185 -7.60 -7.89 15.28
CA ILE A 185 -7.18 -6.52 15.01
C ILE A 185 -7.29 -6.29 13.49
N SER A 186 -8.16 -5.37 13.09
CA SER A 186 -8.38 -5.04 11.68
C SER A 186 -7.34 -4.04 11.16
N ASN A 187 -7.28 -3.91 9.83
CA ASN A 187 -6.46 -2.91 9.14
C ASN A 187 -4.95 -2.96 9.47
N LEU A 188 -4.43 -4.16 9.74
CA LEU A 188 -3.00 -4.42 9.78
C LEU A 188 -2.41 -4.50 8.37
N SER A 189 -1.09 -4.56 8.28
CA SER A 189 -0.39 -4.84 7.02
C SER A 189 -0.94 -6.11 6.37
N ILE A 190 -0.95 -6.15 5.04
CA ILE A 190 -1.26 -7.37 4.28
C ILE A 190 -0.38 -8.56 4.72
N LEU A 191 0.82 -8.28 5.22
CA LEU A 191 1.71 -9.31 5.74
C LEU A 191 1.10 -10.09 6.90
N ASP A 192 0.25 -9.46 7.75
CA ASP A 192 -0.43 -10.19 8.82
C ASP A 192 -1.35 -11.28 8.26
N LEU A 193 -2.09 -10.97 7.18
CA LEU A 193 -2.91 -11.97 6.48
C LEU A 193 -2.02 -13.06 5.86
N LEU A 194 -0.96 -12.67 5.15
CA LEU A 194 -0.09 -13.61 4.45
C LEU A 194 0.61 -14.57 5.44
N PHE A 195 1.12 -14.08 6.57
CA PHE A 195 1.76 -14.90 7.58
C PHE A 195 0.80 -15.84 8.31
N ASN A 196 -0.45 -15.44 8.52
CA ASN A 196 -1.42 -16.29 9.20
C ASN A 196 -2.08 -17.31 8.28
N GLU A 197 -2.36 -16.96 7.03
CA GLU A 197 -3.19 -17.74 6.11
C GLU A 197 -2.43 -18.31 4.91
N ASN A 198 -1.20 -17.86 4.64
CA ASN A 198 -0.37 -18.28 3.51
C ASN A 198 -1.19 -18.30 2.20
N MET A 199 -1.20 -19.41 1.47
CA MET A 199 -1.95 -19.56 0.20
C MET A 199 -3.46 -19.38 0.36
N ASN A 200 -4.03 -19.63 1.53
CA ASN A 200 -5.44 -19.38 1.81
C ASN A 200 -5.80 -17.88 1.77
N ALA A 201 -4.81 -16.99 1.95
CA ALA A 201 -4.99 -15.55 1.78
C ALA A 201 -5.58 -15.17 0.42
N VAL A 202 -5.28 -15.94 -0.65
CA VAL A 202 -5.84 -15.76 -1.99
C VAL A 202 -7.37 -15.89 -1.96
N ASN A 203 -7.87 -16.93 -1.30
CA ASN A 203 -9.32 -17.20 -1.21
C ASN A 203 -10.01 -16.12 -0.36
N ILE A 204 -9.41 -15.77 0.81
CA ILE A 204 -9.94 -14.75 1.73
C ILE A 204 -10.02 -13.39 1.04
N PHE A 205 -9.01 -13.03 0.26
CA PHE A 205 -8.96 -11.73 -0.43
C PHE A 205 -9.94 -11.66 -1.59
N ASN A 206 -10.07 -12.74 -2.38
CA ASN A 206 -10.91 -12.78 -3.57
C ASN A 206 -12.38 -13.12 -3.31
N SER A 207 -12.75 -13.51 -2.10
CA SER A 207 -14.14 -13.84 -1.72
C SER A 207 -15.04 -12.61 -1.51
N LYS A 208 -14.58 -11.38 -1.85
CA LYS A 208 -15.29 -10.11 -1.55
C LYS A 208 -15.53 -9.23 -2.75
#